data_8e50629471e8d49aa7000a3b40265044
#
_entry.id   8e50629471e8d49aa7000a3b40265044
#
_cell.length_a   1.000
_cell.length_b   1.000
_cell.length_c   1.000
_cell.angle_alpha   90.00
_cell.angle_beta   90.00
_cell.angle_gamma   90.00
#
_symmetry.space_group_name_H-M   'P 1'
#
loop_
_entity.id
_entity.type
_entity.pdbx_description
1 polymer ?
#
loop_
_entity_poly.entity_id
_entity_poly.type
_entity_poly.pdbx_seq_one_letter_code
_entity_poly.pdbx_strand_id
1 'polypeptide(L)'
;MNQTGDLANLDGLGEEEANRLKSLMKLRNAMYSDEFRGWLRRVTGCGPLSAKKKDMSINDYRHGCHLLNHDDVISTRRISFILYLPDPAEPWQPEWGGSFEMYPVKEKHVPDDLPSNIVPIKWNQFNFFVVQPGHSFHSVEEVVHPTQSRLSISGWFHRLQPDEPGFSQEEEDRELQAEKEFSSVGSLISKKFMDAFVEYDEATYGGPSLPGSRMSTEHLKFLA
;
A
#
# COMPACT_ATOMS: atom_id res chain seq x y z
N MET A 1 1.30 -14.21 -0.19
CA MET A 1 0.10 -13.36 -0.49
C MET A 1 -0.37 -13.67 -1.90
N ASN A 2 -1.67 -13.84 -2.09
CA ASN A 2 -2.27 -13.87 -3.41
C ASN A 2 -2.91 -12.50 -3.71
N GLN A 3 -2.71 -11.99 -4.91
CA GLN A 3 -3.25 -10.70 -5.33
C GLN A 3 -3.77 -10.82 -6.76
N THR A 4 -4.92 -10.21 -7.04
CA THR A 4 -5.42 -10.11 -8.42
C THR A 4 -4.64 -9.05 -9.20
N GLY A 5 -4.77 -9.06 -10.52
CA GLY A 5 -4.48 -7.88 -11.32
C GLY A 5 -5.41 -6.72 -10.97
N ASP A 6 -5.13 -5.55 -11.55
CA ASP A 6 -5.94 -4.35 -11.34
C ASP A 6 -7.38 -4.55 -11.81
N LEU A 7 -8.34 -4.33 -10.91
CA LEU A 7 -9.77 -4.44 -11.18
C LEU A 7 -10.30 -3.36 -12.15
N ALA A 8 -9.50 -2.34 -12.47
CA ALA A 8 -9.79 -1.40 -13.57
C ALA A 8 -9.94 -2.15 -14.91
N ASN A 9 -9.17 -3.23 -15.10
CA ASN A 9 -9.16 -4.01 -16.34
C ASN A 9 -10.40 -4.91 -16.54
N LEU A 10 -11.31 -4.98 -15.57
CA LEU A 10 -12.54 -5.77 -15.69
C LEU A 10 -13.48 -5.31 -16.82
N ASP A 11 -13.32 -4.09 -17.31
CA ASP A 11 -14.14 -3.57 -18.43
C ASP A 11 -13.83 -4.25 -19.78
N GLY A 12 -12.71 -4.98 -19.87
CA GLY A 12 -12.31 -5.77 -21.05
C GLY A 12 -12.77 -7.22 -21.04
N LEU A 13 -13.54 -7.66 -20.03
CA LEU A 13 -14.01 -9.04 -19.92
C LEU A 13 -15.13 -9.37 -20.92
N GLY A 14 -15.20 -10.63 -21.33
CA GLY A 14 -16.34 -11.18 -22.07
C GLY A 14 -17.63 -11.18 -21.22
N GLU A 15 -18.79 -11.29 -21.89
CA GLU A 15 -20.10 -11.19 -21.24
C GLU A 15 -20.31 -12.22 -20.12
N GLU A 16 -19.87 -13.45 -20.31
CA GLU A 16 -20.00 -14.52 -19.32
C GLU A 16 -19.19 -14.21 -18.05
N GLU A 17 -17.94 -13.81 -18.22
CA GLU A 17 -17.03 -13.46 -17.12
C GLU A 17 -17.52 -12.21 -16.38
N ALA A 18 -17.95 -11.17 -17.11
CA ALA A 18 -18.52 -9.96 -16.54
C ALA A 18 -19.77 -10.26 -15.71
N ASN A 19 -20.64 -11.18 -16.14
CA ASN A 19 -21.81 -11.60 -15.38
C ASN A 19 -21.43 -12.28 -14.05
N ARG A 20 -20.40 -13.11 -14.04
CA ARG A 20 -19.87 -13.76 -12.81
C ARG A 20 -19.30 -12.74 -11.81
N LEU A 21 -18.72 -11.64 -12.28
CA LEU A 21 -18.08 -10.60 -11.48
C LEU A 21 -18.95 -9.33 -11.31
N LYS A 22 -20.22 -9.40 -11.66
CA LYS A 22 -21.16 -8.27 -11.67
C LYS A 22 -21.19 -7.48 -10.36
N SER A 23 -21.16 -8.15 -9.21
CA SER A 23 -21.18 -7.50 -7.90
C SER A 23 -19.86 -6.74 -7.63
N LEU A 24 -18.73 -7.32 -8.01
CA LEU A 24 -17.43 -6.68 -7.90
C LEU A 24 -17.31 -5.43 -8.79
N MET A 25 -17.81 -5.52 -10.04
CA MET A 25 -17.86 -4.37 -10.94
C MET A 25 -18.76 -3.25 -10.42
N LYS A 26 -19.91 -3.60 -9.83
CA LYS A 26 -20.80 -2.63 -9.18
C LYS A 26 -20.11 -1.94 -7.99
N LEU A 27 -19.42 -2.70 -7.14
CA LEU A 27 -18.67 -2.16 -6.01
C LEU A 27 -17.58 -1.19 -6.50
N ARG A 28 -16.74 -1.62 -7.46
CA ARG A 28 -15.72 -0.77 -8.07
C ARG A 28 -16.31 0.53 -8.60
N ASN A 29 -17.39 0.45 -9.38
CA ASN A 29 -18.02 1.62 -9.98
C ASN A 29 -18.64 2.55 -8.94
N ALA A 30 -19.22 2.02 -7.86
CA ALA A 30 -19.73 2.80 -6.74
C ALA A 30 -18.60 3.53 -6.00
N MET A 31 -17.49 2.86 -5.72
CA MET A 31 -16.34 3.47 -5.04
C MET A 31 -15.69 4.59 -5.86
N TYR A 32 -15.64 4.45 -7.18
CA TYR A 32 -15.07 5.49 -8.06
C TYR A 32 -16.14 6.43 -8.64
N SER A 33 -17.38 6.44 -8.11
CA SER A 33 -18.42 7.38 -8.51
C SER A 33 -18.11 8.82 -8.07
N ASP A 34 -18.75 9.79 -8.72
CA ASP A 34 -18.61 11.22 -8.37
C ASP A 34 -19.06 11.50 -6.93
N GLU A 35 -20.11 10.83 -6.48
CA GLU A 35 -20.65 10.96 -5.14
C GLU A 35 -19.65 10.49 -4.09
N PHE A 36 -19.05 9.32 -4.30
CA PHE A 36 -18.11 8.74 -3.34
C PHE A 36 -16.79 9.54 -3.31
N ARG A 37 -16.24 9.91 -4.47
CA ARG A 37 -15.07 10.80 -4.53
C ARG A 37 -15.35 12.16 -3.90
N GLY A 38 -16.53 12.72 -4.14
CA GLY A 38 -16.99 13.95 -3.51
C GLY A 38 -17.09 13.85 -1.98
N TRP A 39 -17.58 12.72 -1.48
CA TRP A 39 -17.59 12.44 -0.04
C TRP A 39 -16.17 12.36 0.53
N LEU A 40 -15.27 11.57 -0.07
CA LEU A 40 -13.87 11.46 0.35
C LEU A 40 -13.19 12.84 0.41
N ARG A 41 -13.38 13.67 -0.62
CA ARG A 41 -12.82 15.04 -0.65
C ARG A 41 -13.31 15.89 0.51
N ARG A 42 -14.59 15.79 0.87
CA ARG A 42 -15.15 16.56 1.99
C ARG A 42 -14.60 16.12 3.34
N VAL A 43 -14.42 14.82 3.55
CA VAL A 43 -13.97 14.30 4.87
C VAL A 43 -12.45 14.39 5.05
N THR A 44 -11.67 14.39 3.95
CA THR A 44 -10.21 14.40 4.02
C THR A 44 -9.58 15.75 3.68
N GLY A 45 -10.26 16.58 2.91
CA GLY A 45 -9.68 17.80 2.37
C GLY A 45 -8.61 17.59 1.30
N CYS A 46 -8.50 16.38 0.73
CA CYS A 46 -7.38 15.95 -0.14
C CYS A 46 -7.32 16.64 -1.53
N GLY A 47 -8.24 17.53 -1.85
CA GLY A 47 -8.33 18.14 -3.18
C GLY A 47 -9.08 17.28 -4.21
N PRO A 48 -8.99 17.62 -5.50
CA PRO A 48 -9.65 16.90 -6.57
C PRO A 48 -9.12 15.47 -6.76
N LEU A 49 -10.04 14.53 -7.05
CA LEU A 49 -9.72 13.12 -7.31
C LEU A 49 -10.10 12.74 -8.75
N SER A 50 -9.24 11.96 -9.40
CA SER A 50 -9.44 11.49 -10.77
C SER A 50 -10.71 10.67 -10.94
N ALA A 51 -11.46 10.95 -11.99
CA ALA A 51 -12.58 10.15 -12.45
C ALA A 51 -12.13 8.98 -13.35
N LYS A 52 -10.96 9.10 -13.95
CA LYS A 52 -10.46 8.18 -14.97
C LYS A 52 -9.55 7.09 -14.40
N LYS A 53 -8.64 7.47 -13.49
CA LYS A 53 -7.66 6.54 -12.96
C LYS A 53 -8.25 5.75 -11.79
N LYS A 54 -8.47 4.48 -12.01
CA LYS A 54 -8.86 3.49 -11.00
C LYS A 54 -7.65 2.59 -10.75
N ASP A 55 -7.43 2.23 -9.49
CA ASP A 55 -6.30 1.41 -9.08
C ASP A 55 -6.73 0.63 -7.83
N MET A 56 -7.13 -0.63 -8.00
CA MET A 56 -7.56 -1.50 -6.91
C MET A 56 -7.38 -2.98 -7.23
N SER A 57 -7.13 -3.78 -6.19
CA SER A 57 -6.95 -5.22 -6.29
C SER A 57 -7.58 -5.95 -5.11
N ILE A 58 -7.86 -7.24 -5.29
CA ILE A 58 -8.23 -8.14 -4.20
C ILE A 58 -6.95 -8.76 -3.67
N ASN A 59 -6.80 -8.77 -2.34
CA ASN A 59 -5.65 -9.33 -1.64
C ASN A 59 -6.10 -10.40 -0.65
N ASP A 60 -5.45 -11.55 -0.71
CA ASP A 60 -5.62 -12.68 0.18
C ASP A 60 -4.31 -12.90 0.97
N TYR A 61 -4.27 -12.39 2.19
CA TYR A 61 -3.15 -12.62 3.12
C TYR A 61 -3.44 -13.86 3.95
N ARG A 62 -2.54 -14.81 3.92
CA ARG A 62 -2.59 -16.07 4.67
C ARG A 62 -1.42 -16.14 5.65
N HIS A 63 -1.36 -17.20 6.42
CA HIS A 63 -0.26 -17.47 7.35
C HIS A 63 1.11 -17.10 6.79
N GLY A 64 1.88 -16.33 7.54
CA GLY A 64 3.19 -15.80 7.17
C GLY A 64 3.17 -14.55 6.29
N CYS A 65 2.00 -14.11 5.79
CA CYS A 65 1.92 -12.91 4.97
C CYS A 65 1.88 -11.66 5.82
N HIS A 66 2.70 -10.69 5.46
CA HIS A 66 2.77 -9.35 6.06
C HIS A 66 3.14 -8.32 4.99
N LEU A 67 3.13 -7.05 5.34
CA LEU A 67 3.63 -5.96 4.51
C LEU A 67 4.48 -5.03 5.36
N LEU A 68 5.72 -4.82 4.93
CA LEU A 68 6.68 -3.97 5.63
C LEU A 68 6.23 -2.50 5.63
N ASN A 69 6.78 -1.74 6.57
CA ASN A 69 6.50 -0.32 6.71
C ASN A 69 6.86 0.46 5.43
N HIS A 70 5.91 1.26 4.95
CA HIS A 70 6.01 2.11 3.75
C HIS A 70 4.98 3.25 3.83
N ASP A 71 4.98 4.18 2.89
CA ASP A 71 4.11 5.37 2.91
C ASP A 71 3.18 5.51 1.70
N ASP A 72 3.17 4.55 0.78
CA ASP A 72 2.36 4.54 -0.45
C ASP A 72 2.64 5.66 -1.46
N VAL A 73 3.70 6.43 -1.29
CA VAL A 73 4.04 7.57 -2.18
C VAL A 73 4.56 7.06 -3.51
N ILE A 74 3.63 6.75 -4.40
CA ILE A 74 3.91 6.28 -5.76
C ILE A 74 3.00 7.01 -6.76
N SER A 75 3.61 7.68 -7.74
CA SER A 75 2.88 8.34 -8.82
C SER A 75 1.83 9.34 -8.29
N THR A 76 0.62 9.31 -8.79
CA THR A 76 -0.44 10.26 -8.48
C THR A 76 -1.38 9.81 -7.36
N ARG A 77 -1.00 8.84 -6.52
CA ARG A 77 -1.78 8.37 -5.38
C ARG A 77 -2.08 9.50 -4.40
N ARG A 78 -3.35 9.65 -4.00
CA ARG A 78 -3.78 10.69 -3.07
C ARG A 78 -4.47 10.14 -1.83
N ILE A 79 -5.27 9.10 -1.98
CA ILE A 79 -5.91 8.39 -0.87
C ILE A 79 -5.63 6.90 -1.06
N SER A 80 -5.13 6.25 -0.02
CA SER A 80 -5.06 4.81 0.07
C SER A 80 -6.27 4.28 0.83
N PHE A 81 -6.82 3.12 0.43
CA PHE A 81 -7.93 2.50 1.11
C PHE A 81 -7.80 0.99 1.20
N ILE A 82 -8.45 0.42 2.22
CA ILE A 82 -8.62 -1.01 2.42
C ILE A 82 -10.07 -1.28 2.82
N LEU A 83 -10.79 -2.11 2.06
CA LEU A 83 -12.08 -2.67 2.41
C LEU A 83 -11.87 -4.12 2.86
N TYR A 84 -12.09 -4.40 4.14
CA TYR A 84 -11.92 -5.74 4.71
C TYR A 84 -13.15 -6.62 4.47
N LEU A 85 -12.89 -7.84 4.03
CA LEU A 85 -13.90 -8.84 3.70
C LEU A 85 -13.54 -10.22 4.28
N PRO A 86 -13.14 -10.35 5.57
CA PRO A 86 -12.99 -11.63 6.22
C PRO A 86 -14.34 -12.36 6.26
N ASP A 87 -14.36 -13.64 6.60
CA ASP A 87 -15.60 -14.37 6.71
C ASP A 87 -16.53 -13.75 7.79
N PRO A 88 -17.73 -13.29 7.44
CA PRO A 88 -18.65 -12.72 8.40
C PRO A 88 -19.20 -13.73 9.42
N ALA A 89 -19.18 -15.03 9.09
CA ALA A 89 -19.62 -16.10 9.99
C ALA A 89 -18.57 -16.43 11.06
N GLU A 90 -17.30 -16.08 10.82
CA GLU A 90 -16.20 -16.28 11.75
C GLU A 90 -15.42 -14.96 11.93
N PRO A 91 -15.86 -14.07 12.84
CA PRO A 91 -15.26 -12.76 13.03
C PRO A 91 -13.75 -12.84 13.32
N TRP A 92 -12.97 -12.03 12.63
CA TRP A 92 -11.53 -11.98 12.77
C TRP A 92 -11.12 -11.68 14.22
N GLN A 93 -10.18 -12.47 14.75
CA GLN A 93 -9.67 -12.29 16.10
C GLN A 93 -8.33 -11.55 16.07
N PRO A 94 -8.07 -10.65 17.04
CA PRO A 94 -6.79 -9.92 17.10
C PRO A 94 -5.57 -10.84 17.14
N GLU A 95 -5.69 -11.98 17.78
CA GLU A 95 -4.62 -12.98 17.94
C GLU A 95 -4.23 -13.66 16.62
N TRP A 96 -5.01 -13.48 15.57
CA TRP A 96 -4.71 -14.00 14.22
C TRP A 96 -3.75 -13.10 13.44
N GLY A 97 -3.42 -11.93 13.99
CA GLY A 97 -2.56 -10.93 13.35
C GLY A 97 -3.23 -10.24 12.16
N GLY A 98 -2.42 -9.71 11.26
CA GLY A 98 -2.88 -9.06 10.04
C GLY A 98 -3.46 -7.66 10.23
N SER A 99 -3.36 -7.07 11.43
CA SER A 99 -3.83 -5.71 11.70
C SER A 99 -3.15 -4.70 10.78
N PHE A 100 -3.85 -3.62 10.49
CA PHE A 100 -3.27 -2.46 9.84
C PHE A 100 -2.65 -1.54 10.89
N GLU A 101 -1.39 -1.19 10.70
CA GLU A 101 -0.61 -0.43 11.67
C GLU A 101 -0.17 0.90 11.05
N MET A 102 -0.36 2.01 11.79
CA MET A 102 0.13 3.32 11.39
C MET A 102 1.20 3.81 12.35
N TYR A 103 2.25 4.40 11.80
CA TYR A 103 3.44 4.83 12.53
C TYR A 103 3.52 6.36 12.58
N PRO A 104 3.81 6.94 13.77
CA PRO A 104 4.11 8.36 13.85
C PRO A 104 5.46 8.64 13.23
N VAL A 105 5.68 9.89 12.86
CA VAL A 105 6.97 10.36 12.35
C VAL A 105 7.82 10.81 13.53
N LYS A 106 8.94 10.13 13.75
CA LYS A 106 9.91 10.42 14.84
C LYS A 106 10.80 11.61 14.51
N GLU A 107 11.30 11.62 13.28
CA GLU A 107 12.08 12.70 12.69
C GLU A 107 11.56 12.94 11.28
N LYS A 108 11.95 14.04 10.64
CA LYS A 108 11.51 14.34 9.29
C LYS A 108 11.72 13.11 8.37
N HIS A 109 10.63 12.54 7.87
CA HIS A 109 10.59 11.37 6.97
C HIS A 109 11.08 10.04 7.56
N VAL A 110 11.19 9.94 8.88
CA VAL A 110 11.57 8.68 9.55
C VAL A 110 10.41 8.22 10.43
N PRO A 111 9.83 7.05 10.17
CA PRO A 111 8.79 6.50 11.04
C PRO A 111 9.37 6.11 12.40
N ASP A 112 8.54 6.12 13.42
CA ASP A 112 8.88 5.52 14.71
C ASP A 112 8.98 3.99 14.58
N ASP A 113 9.65 3.35 15.53
CA ASP A 113 9.82 1.89 15.56
C ASP A 113 8.53 1.16 15.98
N LEU A 114 7.61 1.89 16.64
CA LEU A 114 6.35 1.34 17.13
C LEU A 114 5.14 2.05 16.51
N PRO A 115 4.10 1.31 16.13
CA PRO A 115 2.86 1.92 15.63
C PRO A 115 2.15 2.70 16.75
N SER A 116 1.58 3.84 16.39
CA SER A 116 0.72 4.62 17.28
C SER A 116 -0.76 4.27 17.15
N ASN A 117 -1.13 3.65 16.06
CA ASN A 117 -2.52 3.26 15.79
C ASN A 117 -2.55 1.88 15.13
N ILE A 118 -3.28 0.95 15.76
CA ILE A 118 -3.48 -0.41 15.28
C ILE A 118 -4.98 -0.56 14.98
N VAL A 119 -5.32 -0.79 13.73
CA VAL A 119 -6.70 -0.90 13.27
C VAL A 119 -7.06 -2.38 13.09
N PRO A 120 -7.96 -2.91 13.94
CA PRO A 120 -8.38 -4.30 13.86
C PRO A 120 -9.22 -4.55 12.59
N ILE A 121 -9.22 -5.81 12.16
CA ILE A 121 -9.95 -6.25 10.97
C ILE A 121 -11.41 -6.58 11.36
N LYS A 122 -12.36 -6.01 10.59
CA LYS A 122 -13.78 -6.33 10.72
C LYS A 122 -14.42 -6.50 9.35
N TRP A 123 -15.42 -7.35 9.27
CA TRP A 123 -16.25 -7.48 8.07
C TRP A 123 -16.86 -6.15 7.63
N ASN A 124 -16.76 -5.86 6.34
CA ASN A 124 -17.30 -4.65 5.70
C ASN A 124 -16.77 -3.34 6.31
N GLN A 125 -15.54 -3.35 6.82
CA GLN A 125 -14.85 -2.16 7.33
C GLN A 125 -14.06 -1.50 6.22
N PHE A 126 -14.31 -0.21 6.01
CA PHE A 126 -13.60 0.62 5.04
C PHE A 126 -12.65 1.57 5.75
N ASN A 127 -11.37 1.34 5.60
CA ASN A 127 -10.30 2.20 6.12
C ASN A 127 -9.71 3.00 4.96
N PHE A 128 -9.36 4.26 5.22
CA PHE A 128 -8.68 5.10 4.24
C PHE A 128 -7.84 6.17 4.94
N PHE A 129 -6.81 6.62 4.25
CA PHE A 129 -5.96 7.72 4.70
C PHE A 129 -5.42 8.51 3.51
N VAL A 130 -5.03 9.77 3.75
CA VAL A 130 -4.38 10.61 2.75
C VAL A 130 -2.91 10.18 2.64
N VAL A 131 -2.47 9.91 1.42
CA VAL A 131 -1.06 9.62 1.12
C VAL A 131 -0.27 10.92 1.24
N GLN A 132 0.69 10.93 2.17
CA GLN A 132 1.54 12.08 2.47
C GLN A 132 3.00 11.66 2.47
N PRO A 133 3.84 12.23 1.58
CA PRO A 133 5.26 11.89 1.52
C PRO A 133 5.94 12.00 2.89
N GLY A 134 6.56 10.89 3.33
CA GLY A 134 7.28 10.82 4.60
C GLY A 134 6.44 10.95 5.87
N HIS A 135 5.12 10.76 5.78
CA HIS A 135 4.21 10.85 6.93
C HIS A 135 3.21 9.70 7.02
N SER A 136 2.71 9.19 5.91
CA SER A 136 1.68 8.13 5.91
C SER A 136 2.24 6.72 6.08
N PHE A 137 3.25 6.57 6.93
CA PHE A 137 3.89 5.28 7.18
C PHE A 137 2.94 4.27 7.81
N HIS A 138 2.88 3.10 7.20
CA HIS A 138 2.03 2.03 7.65
C HIS A 138 2.57 0.65 7.28
N SER A 139 2.09 -0.38 7.97
CA SER A 139 2.41 -1.77 7.71
C SER A 139 1.17 -2.66 7.82
N VAL A 140 1.32 -3.91 7.46
CA VAL A 140 0.36 -4.96 7.78
C VAL A 140 1.09 -6.00 8.63
N GLU A 141 0.59 -6.21 9.84
CA GLU A 141 1.06 -7.24 10.75
C GLU A 141 1.01 -8.63 10.10
N GLU A 142 1.90 -9.53 10.49
CA GLU A 142 1.89 -10.90 10.00
C GLU A 142 0.59 -11.62 10.36
N VAL A 143 -0.03 -12.28 9.38
CA VAL A 143 -1.14 -13.21 9.63
C VAL A 143 -0.57 -14.50 10.19
N VAL A 144 -0.88 -14.81 11.43
CA VAL A 144 -0.35 -15.99 12.14
C VAL A 144 -1.33 -17.16 12.22
N HIS A 145 -2.60 -16.95 11.89
CA HIS A 145 -3.59 -18.03 11.88
C HIS A 145 -3.31 -19.02 10.75
N PRO A 146 -3.28 -20.36 11.01
CA PRO A 146 -2.82 -21.35 10.06
C PRO A 146 -3.72 -21.52 8.83
N THR A 147 -5.01 -21.25 8.94
CA THR A 147 -6.00 -21.54 7.88
C THR A 147 -6.87 -20.35 7.48
N GLN A 148 -6.97 -19.33 8.33
CA GLN A 148 -7.80 -18.16 8.01
C GLN A 148 -7.16 -17.27 6.93
N SER A 149 -8.02 -16.61 6.16
CA SER A 149 -7.67 -15.73 5.07
C SER A 149 -8.10 -14.29 5.38
N ARG A 150 -7.14 -13.39 5.44
CA ARG A 150 -7.39 -11.95 5.53
C ARG A 150 -7.69 -11.41 4.14
N LEU A 151 -8.94 -11.59 3.74
CA LEU A 151 -9.41 -11.10 2.45
C LEU A 151 -9.71 -9.60 2.52
N SER A 152 -9.23 -8.85 1.55
CA SER A 152 -9.49 -7.42 1.44
C SER A 152 -9.48 -6.96 -0.02
N ILE A 153 -10.09 -5.82 -0.28
CA ILE A 153 -9.93 -5.04 -1.49
C ILE A 153 -9.16 -3.79 -1.09
N SER A 154 -7.99 -3.56 -1.66
CA SER A 154 -7.23 -2.34 -1.44
C SER A 154 -6.98 -1.60 -2.75
N GLY A 155 -6.71 -0.31 -2.65
CA GLY A 155 -6.45 0.50 -3.83
C GLY A 155 -6.24 1.97 -3.47
N TRP A 156 -6.20 2.77 -4.52
CA TRP A 156 -5.90 4.18 -4.40
C TRP A 156 -6.85 5.04 -5.22
N PHE A 157 -7.17 6.20 -4.68
CA PHE A 157 -7.71 7.30 -5.44
C PHE A 157 -6.55 8.22 -5.82
N HIS A 158 -6.54 8.65 -7.07
CA HIS A 158 -5.44 9.42 -7.65
C HIS A 158 -5.80 10.90 -7.80
N ARG A 159 -4.79 11.76 -7.88
CA ARG A 159 -4.91 13.14 -8.35
C ARG A 159 -5.46 13.19 -9.77
N LEU A 160 -5.95 14.35 -10.20
CA LEU A 160 -6.41 14.54 -11.58
C LEU A 160 -5.30 14.16 -12.57
N GLN A 161 -5.69 13.57 -13.68
CA GLN A 161 -4.78 13.23 -14.77
C GLN A 161 -4.70 14.40 -15.77
N PRO A 162 -3.64 14.49 -16.59
CA PRO A 162 -3.42 15.63 -17.51
C PRO A 162 -4.58 15.95 -18.46
N ASP A 163 -5.42 14.95 -18.77
CA ASP A 163 -6.56 15.06 -19.67
C ASP A 163 -7.90 15.25 -18.94
N GLU A 164 -7.88 15.57 -17.64
CA GLU A 164 -9.06 15.81 -16.83
C GLU A 164 -9.30 17.30 -16.58
N PRO A 165 -10.56 17.74 -16.56
CA PRO A 165 -10.90 19.13 -16.24
C PRO A 165 -10.40 19.53 -14.84
N GLY A 166 -9.72 20.68 -14.76
CA GLY A 166 -9.17 21.19 -13.51
C GLY A 166 -7.76 20.67 -13.18
N PHE A 167 -7.14 19.86 -14.04
CA PHE A 167 -5.73 19.51 -13.90
C PHE A 167 -4.84 20.77 -13.95
N SER A 168 -3.87 20.83 -13.10
CA SER A 168 -2.86 21.90 -13.04
C SER A 168 -1.46 21.28 -13.09
N GLN A 169 -0.70 21.61 -14.13
CA GLN A 169 0.68 21.18 -14.27
C GLN A 169 1.55 21.74 -13.13
N GLU A 170 1.28 22.97 -12.70
CA GLU A 170 2.02 23.61 -11.61
C GLU A 170 1.82 22.88 -10.26
N GLU A 171 0.60 22.39 -10.01
CA GLU A 171 0.32 21.58 -8.80
C GLU A 171 0.99 20.22 -8.89
N GLU A 172 0.94 19.57 -10.05
CA GLU A 172 1.61 18.29 -10.27
C GLU A 172 3.13 18.41 -10.11
N ASP A 173 3.75 19.46 -10.64
CA ASP A 173 5.19 19.70 -10.50
C ASP A 173 5.60 19.94 -9.05
N ARG A 174 4.78 20.63 -8.26
CA ARG A 174 5.02 20.82 -6.81
C ARG A 174 4.95 19.50 -6.04
N GLU A 175 3.97 18.65 -6.34
CA GLU A 175 3.82 17.35 -5.71
C GLU A 175 4.99 16.43 -6.08
N LEU A 176 5.37 16.39 -7.35
CA LEU A 176 6.53 15.62 -7.82
C LEU A 176 7.86 16.09 -7.18
N GLN A 177 8.00 17.40 -6.94
CA GLN A 177 9.17 17.92 -6.25
C GLN A 177 9.22 17.44 -4.79
N ALA A 178 8.09 17.47 -4.08
CA ALA A 178 8.00 16.94 -2.72
C ALA A 178 8.31 15.44 -2.66
N GLU A 179 7.81 14.65 -3.61
CA GLU A 179 8.11 13.23 -3.73
C GLU A 179 9.61 12.96 -3.97
N LYS A 180 10.26 13.76 -4.84
CA LYS A 180 11.70 13.64 -5.12
C LYS A 180 12.56 13.96 -3.90
N GLU A 181 12.21 14.99 -3.14
CA GLU A 181 12.91 15.33 -1.89
C GLU A 181 12.84 14.16 -0.89
N PHE A 182 11.68 13.51 -0.80
CA PHE A 182 11.49 12.33 0.03
C PHE A 182 12.30 11.12 -0.48
N SER A 183 12.22 10.80 -1.76
CA SER A 183 12.95 9.68 -2.37
C SER A 183 14.45 9.77 -2.18
N SER A 184 15.02 10.99 -2.19
CA SER A 184 16.44 11.21 -1.95
C SER A 184 16.84 10.88 -0.51
N VAL A 185 15.98 11.16 0.47
CA VAL A 185 16.20 10.78 1.88
C VAL A 185 16.08 9.26 2.06
N GLY A 186 15.09 8.63 1.44
CA GLY A 186 14.92 7.18 1.46
C GLY A 186 16.13 6.44 0.88
N SER A 187 16.71 6.93 -0.23
CA SER A 187 17.92 6.35 -0.82
C SER A 187 19.16 6.51 0.08
N LEU A 188 19.26 7.60 0.84
CA LEU A 188 20.35 7.81 1.81
C LEU A 188 20.24 6.86 3.00
N ILE A 189 19.03 6.61 3.50
CA ILE A 189 18.80 5.65 4.58
C ILE A 189 19.14 4.24 4.11
N SER A 190 18.67 3.84 2.92
CA SER A 190 18.99 2.55 2.32
C SER A 190 20.49 2.36 2.12
N LYS A 191 21.20 3.40 1.68
CA LYS A 191 22.65 3.35 1.53
C LYS A 191 23.36 3.19 2.86
N LYS A 192 23.01 3.97 3.88
CA LYS A 192 23.58 3.83 5.24
C LYS A 192 23.31 2.45 5.83
N PHE A 193 22.11 1.90 5.63
CA PHE A 193 21.78 0.55 6.08
C PHE A 193 22.63 -0.50 5.35
N MET A 194 22.80 -0.37 4.05
CA MET A 194 23.65 -1.28 3.25
C MET A 194 25.11 -1.19 3.63
N ASP A 195 25.63 0.03 3.85
CA ASP A 195 27.01 0.25 4.29
C ASP A 195 27.23 -0.39 5.68
N ALA A 196 26.31 -0.20 6.64
CA ALA A 196 26.37 -0.82 7.96
C ALA A 196 26.27 -2.36 7.91
N PHE A 197 25.44 -2.91 6.99
CA PHE A 197 25.31 -4.34 6.82
C PHE A 197 26.59 -4.97 6.25
N VAL A 198 27.26 -4.30 5.31
CA VAL A 198 28.54 -4.74 4.76
C VAL A 198 29.63 -4.73 5.83
N GLU A 199 29.73 -3.67 6.64
CA GLU A 199 30.67 -3.58 7.77
C GLU A 199 30.40 -4.68 8.80
N TYR A 200 29.13 -4.99 9.09
CA TYR A 200 28.76 -6.06 10.02
C TYR A 200 29.15 -7.44 9.50
N ASP A 201 28.95 -7.71 8.22
CA ASP A 201 29.28 -9.00 7.58
C ASP A 201 30.80 -9.23 7.58
N GLU A 202 31.60 -8.23 7.24
CA GLU A 202 33.07 -8.30 7.25
C GLU A 202 33.65 -8.46 8.66
N ALA A 203 33.08 -7.76 9.65
CA ALA A 203 33.59 -7.82 11.03
C ALA A 203 33.16 -9.09 11.80
N THR A 204 31.99 -9.66 11.48
CA THR A 204 31.39 -10.73 12.27
C THR A 204 31.63 -12.12 11.68
N TYR A 205 31.82 -12.26 10.38
CA TYR A 205 31.94 -13.52 9.67
C TYR A 205 33.28 -13.68 8.91
N GLY A 206 34.37 -13.25 9.50
CA GLY A 206 35.75 -13.50 8.97
C GLY A 206 36.14 -14.99 8.87
N GLY A 207 35.15 -15.89 8.81
CA GLY A 207 35.31 -17.31 8.57
C GLY A 207 35.05 -17.70 7.11
N PRO A 208 35.49 -18.91 6.67
CA PRO A 208 35.30 -19.36 5.30
C PRO A 208 33.81 -19.40 4.97
N SER A 209 33.39 -18.63 3.97
CA SER A 209 32.01 -18.58 3.47
C SER A 209 31.55 -19.97 3.07
N LEU A 210 30.40 -20.40 3.64
CA LEU A 210 29.72 -21.62 3.17
C LEU A 210 29.35 -21.46 1.69
N PRO A 211 29.65 -22.45 0.82
CA PRO A 211 29.24 -22.37 -0.58
C PRO A 211 27.71 -22.31 -0.66
N GLY A 212 27.16 -21.24 -1.20
CA GLY A 212 25.74 -21.07 -1.45
C GLY A 212 25.04 -19.92 -0.70
N SER A 213 25.70 -19.20 0.22
CA SER A 213 25.07 -18.16 1.04
C SER A 213 25.34 -16.70 0.57
N ARG A 214 25.98 -16.50 -0.56
CA ARG A 214 26.12 -15.15 -1.14
C ARG A 214 24.91 -14.81 -1.99
N MET A 215 24.04 -13.94 -1.48
CA MET A 215 23.22 -13.13 -2.37
C MET A 215 24.18 -12.33 -3.26
N SER A 216 24.14 -12.59 -4.57
CA SER A 216 24.97 -11.84 -5.49
C SER A 216 24.58 -10.36 -5.46
N THR A 217 25.55 -9.48 -5.69
CA THR A 217 25.33 -8.03 -5.87
C THR A 217 24.24 -7.71 -6.92
N GLU A 218 23.91 -8.63 -7.82
CA GLU A 218 22.81 -8.53 -8.76
C GLU A 218 21.43 -8.74 -8.11
N HIS A 219 21.31 -9.60 -7.10
CA HIS A 219 20.06 -9.77 -6.33
C HIS A 219 19.75 -8.55 -5.46
N LEU A 220 20.75 -7.84 -4.96
CA LEU A 220 20.58 -6.61 -4.19
C LEU A 220 20.14 -5.42 -5.07
N LYS A 221 20.48 -5.42 -6.36
CA LYS A 221 19.97 -4.40 -7.34
C LYS A 221 18.50 -4.56 -7.68
N PHE A 222 17.89 -5.68 -7.34
CA PHE A 222 16.45 -5.94 -7.56
C PHE A 222 15.57 -5.50 -6.37
N LEU A 223 16.18 -5.15 -5.24
CA LEU A 223 15.48 -4.71 -4.01
C LEU A 223 15.66 -3.21 -3.71
N ALA A 224 16.37 -2.48 -4.59
CA ALA A 224 16.60 -1.04 -4.47
C ALA A 224 15.66 -0.21 -5.39
#